data_e8eed3d6e3f71be4df9545909617be38
#
_entry.id   e8eed3d6e3f71be4df9545909617be38
#
_cell.length_a   1.000
_cell.length_b   1.000
_cell.length_c   1.000
_cell.angle_alpha   90.00
_cell.angle_beta   90.00
_cell.angle_gamma   90.00
#
_symmetry.space_group_name_H-M   'P 1'
#
loop_
_entity.id
_entity.type
_entity.pdbx_description
1 polymer ?
#
loop_
_entity_poly.entity_id
_entity_poly.type
_entity_poly.pdbx_seq_one_letter_code
_entity_poly.pdbx_strand_id
1 'polypeptide(L)'
;VVYDTNKESVAKVSDKLATLGYDVYKFEDYKKFADNDANKDNLVTYPEYQNLVSPEWVKSIQDGKTPETYTNKDNYSIFEVSWGEGDKAINYKEHIKGAYHFNTDWIEDGPVWNLRSADEIKTNLLKQGITSDKTIILYSDDASAAFRVNWALRWAGVKDVRIMNGSLKNWKEAGYETETTANTPKAASNFGVNIPAHPEYNISRAKEMAEKVKNEGIKLVSIRAWDEHLGKTSGYDYIEKAGEPEGAIFGFAGDNKGDMSDYMDPDGTLRNPQEIYNLWKGQGIAETDKIALYCGTGWRNAIPWFMTQLTGRANTYFYDGGWNDWQLDGSLPVDINKDKGSKPDSKNDYK
;
A
#
# COMPACT_ATOMS: atom_id res chain seq x y z
N VAL A 1 14.00 -0.35 17.92
CA VAL A 1 14.05 0.95 18.62
C VAL A 1 12.61 1.33 18.98
N VAL A 2 12.36 1.74 20.21
CA VAL A 2 11.04 2.23 20.65
C VAL A 2 11.14 3.72 20.91
N TYR A 3 10.28 4.49 20.25
CA TYR A 3 10.23 5.93 20.39
C TYR A 3 8.78 6.42 20.55
N ASP A 4 8.57 7.35 21.47
CA ASP A 4 7.36 8.13 21.67
C ASP A 4 7.75 9.40 22.45
N THR A 5 7.01 10.46 22.30
CA THR A 5 7.14 11.66 23.14
C THR A 5 6.63 11.42 24.56
N ASN A 6 5.80 10.41 24.76
CA ASN A 6 5.32 9.97 26.07
C ASN A 6 6.24 8.91 26.69
N LYS A 7 7.04 9.30 27.69
CA LYS A 7 8.00 8.41 28.38
C LYS A 7 7.36 7.19 29.05
N GLU A 8 6.12 7.30 29.53
CA GLU A 8 5.41 6.18 30.14
C GLU A 8 5.00 5.13 29.09
N SER A 9 4.55 5.55 27.93
CA SER A 9 4.24 4.69 26.79
C SER A 9 5.49 3.95 26.32
N VAL A 10 6.61 4.66 26.13
CA VAL A 10 7.91 4.06 25.75
C VAL A 10 8.34 2.99 26.76
N ALA A 11 8.22 3.26 28.06
CA ALA A 11 8.60 2.29 29.10
C ALA A 11 7.74 1.01 29.01
N LYS A 12 6.42 1.16 28.96
CA LYS A 12 5.48 0.00 28.88
C LYS A 12 5.72 -0.89 27.67
N VAL A 13 5.89 -0.27 26.48
CA VAL A 13 6.13 -1.02 25.24
C VAL A 13 7.50 -1.69 25.28
N SER A 14 8.53 -0.98 25.73
CA SER A 14 9.89 -1.52 25.85
C SER A 14 9.95 -2.72 26.80
N ASP A 15 9.31 -2.63 27.94
CA ASP A 15 9.30 -3.70 28.94
C ASP A 15 8.57 -4.96 28.41
N LYS A 16 7.48 -4.75 27.66
CA LYS A 16 6.77 -5.84 27.00
C LYS A 16 7.59 -6.51 25.91
N LEU A 17 8.27 -5.74 25.08
CA LEU A 17 9.14 -6.26 24.02
C LEU A 17 10.34 -7.02 24.63
N ALA A 18 10.97 -6.50 25.67
CA ALA A 18 12.05 -7.19 26.38
C ALA A 18 11.57 -8.53 26.96
N THR A 19 10.35 -8.58 27.50
CA THR A 19 9.74 -9.83 28.01
C THR A 19 9.52 -10.87 26.90
N LEU A 20 9.38 -10.41 25.65
CA LEU A 20 9.25 -11.28 24.46
C LEU A 20 10.60 -11.66 23.86
N GLY A 21 11.72 -11.27 24.48
CA GLY A 21 13.08 -11.64 24.05
C GLY A 21 13.70 -10.73 23.00
N TYR A 22 13.14 -9.54 22.77
CA TYR A 22 13.73 -8.56 21.85
C TYR A 22 14.77 -7.69 22.54
N ASP A 23 15.86 -7.36 21.84
CA ASP A 23 16.79 -6.31 22.26
C ASP A 23 16.11 -4.95 22.06
N VAL A 24 15.91 -4.21 23.15
CA VAL A 24 15.14 -2.96 23.10
C VAL A 24 16.03 -1.76 23.37
N TYR A 25 16.06 -0.84 22.42
CA TYR A 25 16.74 0.45 22.54
C TYR A 25 15.68 1.55 22.72
N LYS A 26 15.74 2.28 23.83
CA LYS A 26 14.83 3.37 24.16
C LYS A 26 15.43 4.71 23.70
N PHE A 27 14.71 5.46 22.86
CA PHE A 27 15.04 6.86 22.57
C PHE A 27 14.15 7.78 23.44
N GLU A 28 14.76 8.49 24.36
CA GLU A 28 14.04 9.43 25.21
C GLU A 28 13.70 10.75 24.50
N ASP A 29 14.41 11.08 23.43
CA ASP A 29 14.25 12.33 22.68
C ASP A 29 14.74 12.14 21.23
N TYR A 30 13.78 11.81 20.34
CA TYR A 30 14.07 11.65 18.92
C TYR A 30 14.60 12.93 18.28
N LYS A 31 14.06 14.10 18.65
CA LYS A 31 14.53 15.37 18.10
C LYS A 31 15.99 15.61 18.43
N LYS A 32 16.39 15.35 19.67
CA LYS A 32 17.79 15.44 20.09
C LYS A 32 18.68 14.43 19.38
N PHE A 33 18.17 13.22 19.12
CA PHE A 33 18.88 12.22 18.32
C PHE A 33 19.02 12.66 16.86
N ALA A 34 17.93 13.11 16.24
CA ALA A 34 17.91 13.55 14.85
C ALA A 34 18.73 14.83 14.61
N ASP A 35 18.74 15.76 15.58
CA ASP A 35 19.50 17.01 15.52
C ASP A 35 21.03 16.81 15.77
N ASN A 36 21.44 15.61 16.19
CA ASN A 36 22.87 15.32 16.39
C ASN A 36 23.54 15.06 15.05
N ASP A 37 24.55 15.87 14.70
CA ASP A 37 25.28 15.77 13.42
C ASP A 37 25.87 14.39 13.17
N ALA A 38 26.30 13.66 14.22
CA ALA A 38 26.79 12.29 14.10
C ALA A 38 25.73 11.27 13.64
N ASN A 39 24.45 11.58 13.78
CA ASN A 39 23.35 10.71 13.39
C ASN A 39 22.73 11.06 12.03
N LYS A 40 22.99 12.26 11.50
CA LYS A 40 22.40 12.74 10.25
C LYS A 40 22.73 11.82 9.07
N ASP A 41 23.95 11.30 9.00
CA ASP A 41 24.39 10.39 7.95
C ASP A 41 23.73 9.00 8.03
N ASN A 42 23.09 8.67 9.17
CA ASN A 42 22.37 7.43 9.40
C ASN A 42 20.85 7.58 9.21
N LEU A 43 20.36 8.79 8.97
CA LEU A 43 18.94 9.04 8.70
C LEU A 43 18.68 8.83 7.21
N VAL A 44 17.89 7.83 6.89
CA VAL A 44 17.46 7.59 5.51
C VAL A 44 16.32 8.53 5.18
N THR A 45 16.55 9.44 4.22
CA THR A 45 15.50 10.30 3.67
C THR A 45 15.07 9.73 2.33
N TYR A 46 13.82 9.35 2.20
CA TYR A 46 13.26 8.89 0.93
C TYR A 46 12.86 10.07 0.05
N PRO A 47 13.13 10.02 -1.28
CA PRO A 47 12.82 11.13 -2.19
C PRO A 47 11.36 11.59 -2.14
N GLU A 48 10.43 10.64 -1.98
CA GLU A 48 8.99 10.89 -2.04
C GLU A 48 8.31 10.70 -0.66
N TYR A 49 9.05 10.93 0.44
CA TYR A 49 8.55 10.73 1.81
C TYR A 49 7.25 11.49 2.10
N GLN A 50 7.03 12.63 1.43
CA GLN A 50 5.83 13.44 1.58
C GLN A 50 4.52 12.73 1.20
N ASN A 51 4.62 11.60 0.50
CA ASN A 51 3.46 10.81 0.09
C ASN A 51 2.89 9.95 1.23
N LEU A 52 3.66 9.76 2.31
CA LEU A 52 3.23 9.06 3.53
C LEU A 52 3.18 10.07 4.68
N VAL A 53 2.00 10.35 5.19
CA VAL A 53 1.76 11.41 6.18
C VAL A 53 1.22 10.85 7.49
N SER A 54 1.54 11.50 8.62
CA SER A 54 1.01 11.10 9.92
C SER A 54 -0.43 11.61 10.15
N PRO A 55 -1.17 11.05 11.11
CA PRO A 55 -2.45 11.61 11.56
C PRO A 55 -2.34 13.08 11.97
N GLU A 56 -1.23 13.49 12.61
CA GLU A 56 -0.97 14.87 13.01
C GLU A 56 -0.83 15.80 11.80
N TRP A 57 -0.17 15.32 10.74
CA TRP A 57 -0.05 16.07 9.49
C TRP A 57 -1.43 16.32 8.87
N VAL A 58 -2.28 15.27 8.79
CA VAL A 58 -3.65 15.37 8.28
C VAL A 58 -4.48 16.33 9.14
N LYS A 59 -4.39 16.22 10.46
CA LYS A 59 -5.06 17.12 11.39
C LYS A 59 -4.62 18.57 11.21
N SER A 60 -3.33 18.81 10.94
CA SER A 60 -2.81 20.17 10.70
C SER A 60 -3.49 20.86 9.54
N ILE A 61 -3.71 20.17 8.42
CA ILE A 61 -4.39 20.77 7.27
C ILE A 61 -5.90 20.97 7.53
N GLN A 62 -6.55 20.09 8.28
CA GLN A 62 -7.93 20.31 8.73
C GLN A 62 -8.07 21.54 9.60
N ASP A 63 -7.04 21.87 10.40
CA ASP A 63 -6.96 23.07 11.24
C ASP A 63 -6.56 24.35 10.46
N GLY A 64 -6.49 24.27 9.13
CA GLY A 64 -6.12 25.39 8.26
C GLY A 64 -4.63 25.76 8.33
N LYS A 65 -3.78 24.88 8.87
CA LYS A 65 -2.32 25.06 8.88
C LYS A 65 -1.72 24.60 7.54
N THR A 66 -0.52 25.07 7.27
CA THR A 66 0.25 24.66 6.08
C THR A 66 1.49 23.90 6.56
N PRO A 67 1.39 22.58 6.84
CA PRO A 67 2.53 21.80 7.25
C PRO A 67 3.56 21.68 6.12
N GLU A 68 4.78 21.27 6.45
CA GLU A 68 5.82 21.01 5.46
C GLU A 68 5.31 20.11 4.33
N THR A 69 5.78 20.35 3.13
CA THR A 69 5.40 19.64 1.89
C THR A 69 3.95 19.82 1.41
N TYR A 70 3.13 20.65 2.08
CA TYR A 70 1.79 20.96 1.62
C TYR A 70 1.72 22.34 0.99
N THR A 71 1.44 22.40 -0.30
CA THR A 71 1.41 23.65 -1.09
C THR A 71 0.03 23.99 -1.65
N ASN A 72 -0.91 23.05 -1.57
CA ASN A 72 -2.18 23.10 -2.32
C ASN A 72 -3.35 23.65 -1.51
N LYS A 73 -3.14 24.73 -0.76
CA LYS A 73 -4.08 25.36 0.17
C LYS A 73 -5.55 25.09 -0.13
N ASP A 74 -6.29 24.54 0.86
CA ASP A 74 -7.73 24.29 0.82
C ASP A 74 -8.26 23.42 -0.34
N ASN A 75 -7.40 22.98 -1.26
CA ASN A 75 -7.75 22.10 -2.37
C ASN A 75 -7.37 20.65 -2.07
N TYR A 76 -7.96 20.09 -1.02
CA TYR A 76 -7.75 18.69 -0.64
C TYR A 76 -9.06 17.96 -0.37
N SER A 77 -8.99 16.64 -0.33
CA SER A 77 -10.05 15.77 0.18
C SER A 77 -9.43 14.59 0.91
N ILE A 78 -10.08 14.17 2.00
CA ILE A 78 -9.73 12.98 2.76
C ILE A 78 -10.76 11.91 2.42
N PHE A 79 -10.31 10.69 2.11
CA PHE A 79 -11.17 9.57 1.83
C PHE A 79 -10.84 8.38 2.75
N GLU A 80 -11.87 7.87 3.40
CA GLU A 80 -11.87 6.49 3.87
C GLU A 80 -12.03 5.57 2.67
N VAL A 81 -11.19 4.55 2.55
CA VAL A 81 -11.21 3.62 1.44
C VAL A 81 -11.59 2.24 1.91
N SER A 82 -12.72 1.74 1.44
CA SER A 82 -13.16 0.36 1.68
C SER A 82 -14.14 -0.09 0.61
N TRP A 83 -14.47 -1.38 0.62
CA TRP A 83 -15.46 -1.93 -0.27
C TRP A 83 -16.88 -1.63 0.19
N GLY A 84 -17.78 -1.43 -0.76
CA GLY A 84 -19.23 -1.31 -0.57
C GLY A 84 -19.74 0.12 -0.55
N GLU A 85 -21.06 0.27 -0.65
CA GLU A 85 -21.77 1.55 -0.60
C GLU A 85 -22.95 1.49 0.39
N GLY A 86 -23.32 2.62 0.96
CA GLY A 86 -24.40 2.73 1.92
C GLY A 86 -24.17 1.82 3.14
N ASP A 87 -25.11 0.95 3.43
CA ASP A 87 -25.05 0.03 4.57
C ASP A 87 -23.89 -0.99 4.48
N LYS A 88 -23.39 -1.24 3.26
CA LYS A 88 -22.25 -2.14 3.02
C LYS A 88 -20.90 -1.49 3.28
N ALA A 89 -20.81 -0.17 3.29
CA ALA A 89 -19.61 0.59 3.64
C ALA A 89 -19.37 0.54 5.16
N ILE A 90 -19.02 -0.64 5.67
CA ILE A 90 -18.98 -0.92 7.12
C ILE A 90 -17.92 -0.07 7.81
N ASN A 91 -16.76 0.09 7.18
CA ASN A 91 -15.62 0.85 7.75
C ASN A 91 -15.89 2.35 7.77
N TYR A 92 -16.76 2.85 6.88
CA TYR A 92 -17.14 4.27 6.85
C TYR A 92 -18.19 4.65 7.88
N LYS A 93 -18.77 3.71 8.62
CA LYS A 93 -19.79 4.01 9.66
C LYS A 93 -19.26 4.89 10.80
N GLU A 94 -17.98 4.82 11.09
CA GLU A 94 -17.23 5.79 11.88
C GLU A 94 -16.00 6.18 11.05
N HIS A 95 -15.74 7.46 10.85
CA HIS A 95 -14.67 7.94 10.00
C HIS A 95 -14.08 9.26 10.51
N ILE A 96 -12.94 9.66 9.97
CA ILE A 96 -12.32 10.95 10.25
C ILE A 96 -13.30 12.05 9.89
N LYS A 97 -13.54 12.99 10.80
CA LYS A 97 -14.47 14.11 10.60
C LYS A 97 -14.16 14.84 9.28
N GLY A 98 -15.15 15.00 8.42
CA GLY A 98 -15.02 15.62 7.09
C GLY A 98 -14.47 14.70 6.00
N ALA A 99 -14.13 13.45 6.30
CA ALA A 99 -13.73 12.50 5.28
C ALA A 99 -14.92 12.01 4.46
N TYR A 100 -14.69 11.74 3.20
CA TYR A 100 -15.62 11.07 2.28
C TYR A 100 -15.34 9.57 2.25
N HIS A 101 -16.30 8.80 1.77
CA HIS A 101 -16.09 7.39 1.43
C HIS A 101 -15.56 7.24 0.00
N PHE A 102 -14.70 6.24 -0.22
CA PHE A 102 -14.27 5.79 -1.53
C PHE A 102 -14.50 4.27 -1.64
N ASN A 103 -15.52 3.86 -2.41
CA ASN A 103 -15.75 2.46 -2.71
C ASN A 103 -14.75 1.96 -3.78
N THR A 104 -14.06 0.88 -3.48
CA THR A 104 -13.07 0.28 -4.39
C THR A 104 -13.67 -0.16 -5.72
N ASP A 105 -14.96 -0.55 -5.77
CA ASP A 105 -15.68 -0.87 -7.01
C ASP A 105 -15.72 0.30 -8.02
N TRP A 106 -15.38 1.50 -7.62
CA TRP A 106 -15.33 2.63 -8.58
C TRP A 106 -14.11 2.61 -9.48
N ILE A 107 -13.08 1.86 -9.11
CA ILE A 107 -11.85 1.75 -9.92
C ILE A 107 -11.64 0.34 -10.51
N GLU A 108 -12.30 -0.68 -9.98
CA GLU A 108 -12.10 -2.06 -10.41
C GLU A 108 -13.42 -2.79 -10.67
N ASP A 109 -13.38 -3.90 -11.41
CA ASP A 109 -14.56 -4.70 -11.74
C ASP A 109 -14.23 -6.19 -11.90
N GLY A 110 -15.19 -7.02 -11.45
CA GLY A 110 -15.13 -8.47 -11.66
C GLY A 110 -15.30 -8.87 -13.14
N PRO A 111 -14.97 -10.10 -13.49
CA PRO A 111 -14.55 -11.20 -12.61
C PRO A 111 -13.03 -11.21 -12.28
N VAL A 112 -12.22 -10.45 -12.99
CA VAL A 112 -10.75 -10.45 -12.83
C VAL A 112 -10.27 -9.42 -11.78
N TRP A 113 -11.08 -8.41 -11.51
CA TRP A 113 -10.80 -7.31 -10.57
C TRP A 113 -9.68 -6.38 -11.04
N ASN A 114 -9.54 -6.24 -12.36
CA ASN A 114 -8.65 -5.26 -12.96
C ASN A 114 -9.29 -3.87 -12.94
N LEU A 115 -8.48 -2.84 -13.22
CA LEU A 115 -8.99 -1.49 -13.41
C LEU A 115 -10.12 -1.47 -14.45
N ARG A 116 -11.16 -0.72 -14.15
CA ARG A 116 -12.21 -0.34 -15.10
C ARG A 116 -11.62 0.45 -16.27
N SER A 117 -12.40 0.64 -17.29
CA SER A 117 -12.02 1.52 -18.40
C SER A 117 -11.70 2.95 -17.91
N ALA A 118 -10.82 3.63 -18.64
CA ALA A 118 -10.42 5.01 -18.31
C ALA A 118 -11.61 5.97 -18.22
N ASP A 119 -12.64 5.79 -19.06
CA ASP A 119 -13.84 6.63 -19.07
C ASP A 119 -14.74 6.37 -17.85
N GLU A 120 -14.89 5.12 -17.41
CA GLU A 120 -15.62 4.78 -16.20
C GLU A 120 -14.91 5.34 -14.97
N ILE A 121 -13.58 5.14 -14.86
CA ILE A 121 -12.78 5.70 -13.78
C ILE A 121 -12.90 7.22 -13.76
N LYS A 122 -12.73 7.89 -14.89
CA LYS A 122 -12.92 9.34 -15.01
C LYS A 122 -14.27 9.78 -14.48
N THR A 123 -15.32 9.10 -14.91
CA THR A 123 -16.69 9.41 -14.49
C THR A 123 -16.86 9.27 -12.98
N ASN A 124 -16.34 8.19 -12.39
CA ASN A 124 -16.43 7.93 -10.97
C ASN A 124 -15.60 8.95 -10.15
N LEU A 125 -14.37 9.25 -10.58
CA LEU A 125 -13.52 10.25 -9.91
C LEU A 125 -14.16 11.65 -9.92
N LEU A 126 -14.74 12.05 -11.03
CA LEU A 126 -15.45 13.35 -11.13
C LEU A 126 -16.66 13.42 -10.21
N LYS A 127 -17.44 12.34 -10.07
CA LYS A 127 -18.54 12.27 -9.08
C LYS A 127 -18.06 12.51 -7.65
N GLN A 128 -16.85 12.04 -7.33
CA GLN A 128 -16.23 12.22 -6.02
C GLN A 128 -15.47 13.57 -5.88
N GLY A 129 -15.56 14.43 -6.88
CA GLY A 129 -14.86 15.73 -6.87
C GLY A 129 -13.34 15.59 -6.89
N ILE A 130 -12.83 14.48 -7.41
CA ILE A 130 -11.39 14.23 -7.57
C ILE A 130 -10.93 14.76 -8.92
N THR A 131 -9.93 15.62 -8.90
CA THR A 131 -9.28 16.20 -10.07
C THR A 131 -7.78 16.00 -10.01
N SER A 132 -7.10 16.12 -11.15
CA SER A 132 -5.65 15.86 -11.25
C SER A 132 -4.77 16.81 -10.43
N ASP A 133 -5.29 17.98 -10.06
CA ASP A 133 -4.60 19.02 -9.31
C ASP A 133 -4.96 19.07 -7.81
N LYS A 134 -5.86 18.21 -7.37
CA LYS A 134 -6.29 18.15 -5.97
C LYS A 134 -5.38 17.25 -5.14
N THR A 135 -5.08 17.65 -3.91
CA THR A 135 -4.44 16.77 -2.93
C THR A 135 -5.46 15.76 -2.40
N ILE A 136 -5.20 14.49 -2.61
CA ILE A 136 -6.04 13.39 -2.13
C ILE A 136 -5.30 12.65 -1.02
N ILE A 137 -5.95 12.56 0.15
CA ILE A 137 -5.42 11.84 1.30
C ILE A 137 -6.31 10.62 1.52
N LEU A 138 -5.69 9.46 1.54
CA LEU A 138 -6.35 8.18 1.65
C LEU A 138 -5.98 7.52 2.98
N TYR A 139 -6.94 6.87 3.62
CA TYR A 139 -6.72 5.96 4.73
C TYR A 139 -7.69 4.79 4.68
N SER A 140 -7.37 3.70 5.34
CA SER A 140 -8.24 2.51 5.39
C SER A 140 -7.96 1.70 6.65
N ASP A 141 -8.99 1.00 7.13
CA ASP A 141 -8.83 -0.06 8.12
C ASP A 141 -8.47 -1.42 7.46
N ASP A 142 -8.66 -1.55 6.14
CA ASP A 142 -8.08 -2.62 5.33
C ASP A 142 -6.68 -2.20 4.86
N ALA A 143 -5.68 -2.97 5.25
CA ALA A 143 -4.28 -2.61 4.99
C ALA A 143 -3.97 -2.31 3.51
N SER A 144 -4.69 -2.90 2.55
CA SER A 144 -4.39 -2.78 1.11
C SER A 144 -5.25 -1.76 0.36
N ALA A 145 -6.45 -1.46 0.84
CA ALA A 145 -7.46 -0.72 0.06
C ALA A 145 -7.01 0.71 -0.29
N ALA A 146 -6.49 1.47 0.69
CA ALA A 146 -6.00 2.82 0.42
C ALA A 146 -4.82 2.84 -0.56
N PHE A 147 -3.91 1.86 -0.48
CA PHE A 147 -2.78 1.74 -1.41
C PHE A 147 -3.24 1.35 -2.82
N ARG A 148 -4.24 0.48 -2.94
CA ARG A 148 -4.85 0.12 -4.23
C ARG A 148 -5.43 1.35 -4.92
N VAL A 149 -6.17 2.19 -4.20
CA VAL A 149 -6.72 3.44 -4.73
C VAL A 149 -5.61 4.46 -5.00
N ASN A 150 -4.58 4.56 -4.15
CA ASN A 150 -3.42 5.43 -4.41
C ASN A 150 -2.77 5.12 -5.76
N TRP A 151 -2.50 3.83 -6.03
CA TRP A 151 -1.95 3.41 -7.31
C TRP A 151 -2.85 3.79 -8.49
N ALA A 152 -4.15 3.52 -8.40
CA ALA A 152 -5.12 3.84 -9.46
C ALA A 152 -5.23 5.34 -9.72
N LEU A 153 -5.24 6.18 -8.67
CA LEU A 153 -5.28 7.63 -8.81
C LEU A 153 -3.99 8.18 -9.45
N ARG A 154 -2.82 7.63 -9.12
CA ARG A 154 -1.56 7.99 -9.78
C ARG A 154 -1.54 7.56 -11.23
N TRP A 155 -2.00 6.35 -11.53
CA TRP A 155 -2.18 5.90 -12.92
C TRP A 155 -3.11 6.85 -13.70
N ALA A 156 -4.19 7.30 -13.09
CA ALA A 156 -5.12 8.25 -13.70
C ALA A 156 -4.50 9.65 -13.91
N GLY A 157 -3.51 10.05 -13.11
CA GLY A 157 -2.81 11.33 -13.24
C GLY A 157 -3.12 12.34 -12.14
N VAL A 158 -3.61 11.91 -10.97
CA VAL A 158 -3.68 12.76 -9.78
C VAL A 158 -2.25 13.00 -9.26
N LYS A 159 -1.85 14.26 -9.19
CA LYS A 159 -0.45 14.65 -8.93
C LYS A 159 -0.03 14.50 -7.48
N ASP A 160 -0.94 14.72 -6.53
CA ASP A 160 -0.67 14.68 -5.09
C ASP A 160 -1.64 13.70 -4.42
N VAL A 161 -1.20 12.44 -4.28
CA VAL A 161 -1.95 11.39 -3.59
C VAL A 161 -1.13 10.90 -2.42
N ARG A 162 -1.66 11.09 -1.22
CA ARG A 162 -0.98 10.75 0.03
C ARG A 162 -1.71 9.64 0.78
N ILE A 163 -0.95 8.83 1.48
CA ILE A 163 -1.49 7.82 2.41
C ILE A 163 -1.29 8.34 3.83
N MET A 164 -2.34 8.36 4.64
CA MET A 164 -2.18 8.51 6.08
C MET A 164 -1.61 7.20 6.65
N ASN A 165 -0.46 7.29 7.28
CA ASN A 165 0.22 6.14 7.87
C ASN A 165 -0.52 5.64 9.12
N GLY A 166 -1.19 4.52 8.97
CA GLY A 166 -2.11 3.97 9.96
C GLY A 166 -3.58 4.04 9.50
N SER A 167 -4.46 3.67 10.38
CA SER A 167 -5.90 3.53 10.17
C SER A 167 -6.71 4.53 11.01
N LEU A 168 -8.04 4.38 11.03
CA LEU A 168 -8.91 5.12 11.96
C LEU A 168 -8.52 4.92 13.42
N LYS A 169 -7.97 3.74 13.76
CA LYS A 169 -7.46 3.46 15.11
C LYS A 169 -6.36 4.44 15.48
N ASN A 170 -5.34 4.62 14.62
CA ASN A 170 -4.22 5.54 14.89
C ASN A 170 -4.68 7.00 15.02
N TRP A 171 -5.67 7.41 14.21
CA TRP A 171 -6.32 8.71 14.32
C TRP A 171 -6.97 8.93 15.70
N LYS A 172 -7.72 7.93 16.19
CA LYS A 172 -8.37 7.96 17.51
C LYS A 172 -7.37 7.92 18.67
N GLU A 173 -6.29 7.14 18.53
CA GLU A 173 -5.20 7.09 19.51
C GLU A 173 -4.45 8.43 19.63
N ALA A 174 -4.36 9.20 18.54
CA ALA A 174 -3.88 10.58 18.56
C ALA A 174 -4.86 11.59 19.19
N GLY A 175 -6.06 11.14 19.59
CA GLY A 175 -7.07 11.96 20.27
C GLY A 175 -7.90 12.85 19.34
N TYR A 176 -7.97 12.52 18.03
CA TYR A 176 -8.67 13.34 17.06
C TYR A 176 -10.11 12.92 16.84
N GLU A 177 -10.95 13.89 16.44
CA GLU A 177 -12.40 13.70 16.29
C GLU A 177 -12.76 12.81 15.10
N THR A 178 -13.74 11.94 15.34
CA THR A 178 -14.44 11.14 14.32
C THR A 178 -15.89 11.60 14.18
N GLU A 179 -16.56 11.14 13.14
CA GLU A 179 -18.00 11.31 12.97
C GLU A 179 -18.63 10.06 12.34
N THR A 180 -19.97 10.01 12.40
CA THR A 180 -20.78 8.90 11.87
C THR A 180 -21.75 9.34 10.77
N THR A 181 -21.81 10.64 10.49
CA THR A 181 -22.67 11.20 9.45
C THR A 181 -21.94 11.19 8.13
N ALA A 182 -22.47 10.49 7.14
CA ALA A 182 -21.86 10.38 5.82
C ALA A 182 -21.76 11.75 5.12
N ASN A 183 -20.58 12.05 4.59
CA ASN A 183 -20.32 13.25 3.80
C ASN A 183 -20.52 12.96 2.31
N THR A 184 -21.05 13.93 1.59
CA THR A 184 -21.22 13.85 0.13
C THR A 184 -20.27 14.83 -0.55
N PRO A 185 -19.32 14.36 -1.39
CA PRO A 185 -18.41 15.24 -2.09
C PRO A 185 -19.12 16.06 -3.17
N LYS A 186 -18.63 17.25 -3.43
CA LYS A 186 -19.11 18.05 -4.55
C LYS A 186 -18.45 17.56 -5.85
N ALA A 187 -19.26 17.11 -6.80
CA ALA A 187 -18.77 16.65 -8.10
C ALA A 187 -17.99 17.73 -8.85
N ALA A 188 -16.97 17.30 -9.58
CA ALA A 188 -16.20 18.13 -10.50
C ALA A 188 -16.65 17.89 -11.94
N SER A 189 -16.39 18.85 -12.83
CA SER A 189 -16.78 18.80 -14.25
C SER A 189 -15.60 18.47 -15.18
N ASN A 190 -14.39 18.65 -14.74
CA ASN A 190 -13.18 18.43 -15.53
C ASN A 190 -12.09 17.78 -14.67
N PHE A 191 -11.53 16.68 -15.12
CA PHE A 191 -10.45 15.98 -14.41
C PHE A 191 -9.10 16.71 -14.54
N GLY A 192 -8.88 17.42 -15.63
CA GLY A 192 -7.68 18.22 -15.85
C GLY A 192 -6.63 17.59 -16.76
N VAL A 193 -6.60 16.26 -16.90
CA VAL A 193 -5.70 15.53 -17.80
C VAL A 193 -6.43 14.35 -18.45
N ASN A 194 -5.83 13.75 -19.47
CA ASN A 194 -6.35 12.51 -20.05
C ASN A 194 -6.02 11.32 -19.10
N ILE A 195 -6.94 10.36 -19.01
CA ILE A 195 -6.74 9.12 -18.27
C ILE A 195 -6.52 7.97 -19.28
N PRO A 196 -5.49 7.13 -19.07
CA PRO A 196 -4.44 7.26 -18.07
C PRO A 196 -3.41 8.33 -18.45
N ALA A 197 -2.88 9.02 -17.44
CA ALA A 197 -1.71 9.88 -17.61
C ALA A 197 -0.40 9.08 -17.50
N HIS A 198 -0.44 7.95 -16.76
CA HIS A 198 0.68 7.07 -16.50
C HIS A 198 0.35 5.61 -16.85
N PRO A 199 0.17 5.29 -18.16
CA PRO A 199 -0.16 3.92 -18.58
C PRO A 199 0.92 2.90 -18.18
N GLU A 200 2.17 3.32 -18.04
CA GLU A 200 3.32 2.51 -17.62
C GLU A 200 3.20 1.96 -16.19
N TYR A 201 2.30 2.51 -15.38
CA TYR A 201 2.05 2.01 -14.02
C TYR A 201 1.19 0.76 -13.97
N ASN A 202 0.65 0.31 -15.10
CA ASN A 202 -0.23 -0.86 -15.13
C ASN A 202 0.13 -1.85 -16.23
N ILE A 203 0.30 -3.11 -15.84
CA ILE A 203 0.29 -4.28 -16.75
C ILE A 203 -0.94 -5.09 -16.36
N SER A 204 -1.96 -5.06 -17.21
CA SER A 204 -3.27 -5.60 -16.84
C SER A 204 -3.45 -7.08 -17.21
N ARG A 205 -2.71 -7.59 -18.21
CA ARG A 205 -2.96 -8.91 -18.78
C ARG A 205 -1.79 -9.87 -18.60
N ALA A 206 -2.12 -11.14 -18.29
CA ALA A 206 -1.15 -12.20 -18.06
C ALA A 206 -0.22 -12.46 -19.26
N LYS A 207 -0.76 -12.46 -20.49
CA LYS A 207 0.07 -12.62 -21.70
C LYS A 207 1.08 -11.51 -21.86
N GLU A 208 0.66 -10.26 -21.69
CA GLU A 208 1.57 -9.11 -21.73
C GLU A 208 2.67 -9.25 -20.69
N MET A 209 2.30 -9.64 -19.46
CA MET A 209 3.26 -9.83 -18.37
C MET A 209 4.25 -10.98 -18.70
N ALA A 210 3.76 -12.10 -19.21
CA ALA A 210 4.61 -13.22 -19.59
C ALA A 210 5.60 -12.85 -20.72
N GLU A 211 5.17 -12.07 -21.70
CA GLU A 211 6.03 -11.56 -22.76
C GLU A 211 7.12 -10.62 -22.19
N LYS A 212 6.77 -9.74 -21.26
CA LYS A 212 7.73 -8.84 -20.60
C LYS A 212 8.74 -9.62 -19.74
N VAL A 213 8.30 -10.63 -19.00
CA VAL A 213 9.21 -11.54 -18.27
C VAL A 213 10.23 -12.15 -19.21
N LYS A 214 9.76 -12.70 -20.33
CA LYS A 214 10.60 -13.40 -21.32
C LYS A 214 11.56 -12.46 -22.05
N ASN A 215 11.10 -11.28 -22.47
CA ASN A 215 11.82 -10.42 -23.40
C ASN A 215 12.63 -9.33 -22.69
N GLU A 216 12.20 -8.89 -21.51
CA GLU A 216 12.82 -7.78 -20.77
C GLU A 216 13.53 -8.22 -19.49
N GLY A 217 13.47 -9.51 -19.13
CA GLY A 217 14.09 -10.06 -17.93
C GLY A 217 13.47 -9.56 -16.63
N ILE A 218 12.18 -9.21 -16.66
CA ILE A 218 11.44 -8.78 -15.47
C ILE A 218 11.25 -9.97 -14.53
N LYS A 219 11.60 -9.83 -13.27
CA LYS A 219 11.33 -10.81 -12.22
C LYS A 219 9.91 -10.62 -11.69
N LEU A 220 9.10 -11.68 -11.69
CA LEU A 220 7.81 -11.67 -11.00
C LEU A 220 8.02 -11.82 -9.50
N VAL A 221 7.46 -10.89 -8.72
CA VAL A 221 7.54 -10.89 -7.26
C VAL A 221 6.15 -11.12 -6.68
N SER A 222 5.99 -12.27 -6.05
CA SER A 222 4.74 -12.75 -5.47
C SER A 222 4.46 -12.12 -4.11
N ILE A 223 3.48 -11.24 -4.04
CA ILE A 223 2.99 -10.65 -2.80
C ILE A 223 1.78 -11.46 -2.32
N ARG A 224 2.05 -12.74 -2.00
CA ARG A 224 1.05 -13.73 -1.62
C ARG A 224 1.51 -14.49 -0.38
N ALA A 225 0.60 -15.11 0.34
CA ALA A 225 0.93 -15.99 1.46
C ALA A 225 1.80 -17.17 0.99
N TRP A 226 2.55 -17.76 1.92
CA TRP A 226 3.52 -18.82 1.58
C TRP A 226 2.87 -20.02 0.87
N ASP A 227 1.71 -20.48 1.34
CA ASP A 227 1.02 -21.63 0.71
C ASP A 227 0.43 -21.28 -0.67
N GLU A 228 0.06 -20.02 -0.91
CA GLU A 228 -0.30 -19.54 -2.24
C GLU A 228 0.91 -19.56 -3.17
N HIS A 229 2.08 -19.07 -2.68
CA HIS A 229 3.34 -19.05 -3.43
C HIS A 229 3.87 -20.46 -3.73
N LEU A 230 3.60 -21.43 -2.87
CA LEU A 230 3.91 -22.85 -3.15
C LEU A 230 2.94 -23.49 -4.16
N GLY A 231 1.88 -22.81 -4.53
CA GLY A 231 0.85 -23.34 -5.41
C GLY A 231 -0.03 -24.40 -4.75
N LYS A 232 -0.16 -24.41 -3.42
CA LYS A 232 -1.03 -25.34 -2.67
C LYS A 232 -2.47 -24.86 -2.63
N THR A 233 -2.69 -23.56 -2.70
CA THR A 233 -4.00 -22.92 -2.67
C THR A 233 -4.01 -21.67 -3.55
N SER A 234 -5.20 -21.27 -4.02
CA SER A 234 -5.36 -19.95 -4.63
C SER A 234 -5.38 -18.83 -3.59
N GLY A 235 -5.79 -19.17 -2.36
CA GLY A 235 -6.07 -18.23 -1.28
C GLY A 235 -7.44 -17.56 -1.37
N TYR A 236 -8.23 -17.79 -2.41
CA TYR A 236 -9.49 -17.10 -2.68
C TYR A 236 -10.60 -18.08 -3.04
N ASP A 237 -11.82 -17.77 -2.61
CA ASP A 237 -13.00 -18.61 -2.88
C ASP A 237 -13.49 -18.50 -4.34
N TYR A 238 -13.12 -17.42 -5.04
CA TYR A 238 -13.52 -17.13 -6.42
C TYR A 238 -12.40 -17.33 -7.44
N ILE A 239 -11.18 -17.73 -7.03
CA ILE A 239 -10.08 -18.10 -7.92
C ILE A 239 -9.97 -19.65 -7.88
N GLU A 240 -10.31 -20.27 -8.97
CA GLU A 240 -10.55 -21.72 -9.05
C GLU A 240 -9.27 -22.56 -8.87
N LYS A 241 -8.17 -22.12 -9.52
CA LYS A 241 -6.95 -22.92 -9.58
C LYS A 241 -5.94 -22.44 -8.54
N ALA A 242 -5.42 -23.39 -7.77
CA ALA A 242 -4.19 -23.20 -7.02
C ALA A 242 -3.00 -23.14 -7.97
N GLY A 243 -1.96 -22.40 -7.61
CA GLY A 243 -0.75 -22.27 -8.43
C GLY A 243 -0.06 -20.93 -8.25
N GLU A 244 1.03 -20.81 -8.98
CA GLU A 244 1.91 -19.64 -9.01
C GLU A 244 2.47 -19.48 -10.43
N PRO A 245 2.66 -18.28 -10.99
CA PRO A 245 3.42 -18.11 -12.22
C PRO A 245 4.81 -18.74 -12.09
N GLU A 246 5.21 -19.56 -13.07
CA GLU A 246 6.49 -20.26 -13.01
C GLU A 246 7.67 -19.30 -12.82
N GLY A 247 8.55 -19.63 -11.87
CA GLY A 247 9.75 -18.83 -11.58
C GLY A 247 9.49 -17.55 -10.78
N ALA A 248 8.29 -17.33 -10.30
CA ALA A 248 8.02 -16.19 -9.42
C ALA A 248 8.80 -16.30 -8.10
N ILE A 249 9.27 -15.15 -7.61
CA ILE A 249 10.05 -15.05 -6.40
C ILE A 249 9.13 -14.62 -5.25
N PHE A 250 9.31 -15.21 -4.07
CA PHE A 250 8.53 -14.86 -2.89
C PHE A 250 8.86 -13.45 -2.41
N GLY A 251 7.87 -12.59 -2.40
CA GLY A 251 7.98 -11.18 -2.00
C GLY A 251 7.38 -10.89 -0.63
N PHE A 252 6.94 -11.92 0.10
CA PHE A 252 6.22 -11.81 1.37
C PHE A 252 4.81 -11.21 1.25
N ALA A 253 4.04 -11.28 2.30
CA ALA A 253 2.75 -10.62 2.51
C ALA A 253 2.31 -10.77 3.98
N GLY A 254 1.92 -11.98 4.35
CA GLY A 254 1.44 -12.44 5.63
C GLY A 254 1.04 -13.91 5.52
N ASP A 255 0.08 -14.35 6.33
CA ASP A 255 -0.25 -15.78 6.44
C ASP A 255 -1.47 -16.20 5.58
N ASN A 256 -2.24 -15.24 5.06
CA ASN A 256 -3.43 -15.51 4.22
C ASN A 256 -3.73 -14.38 3.24
N LYS A 257 -4.81 -14.52 2.46
CA LYS A 257 -5.20 -13.59 1.37
C LYS A 257 -5.46 -12.14 1.79
N GLY A 258 -5.76 -11.88 3.06
CA GLY A 258 -6.03 -10.53 3.56
C GLY A 258 -4.92 -10.00 4.47
N ASP A 259 -3.88 -10.80 4.71
CA ASP A 259 -2.82 -10.45 5.64
C ASP A 259 -1.63 -9.81 4.94
N MET A 260 -1.21 -8.66 5.46
CA MET A 260 -0.03 -7.91 5.04
C MET A 260 0.93 -7.62 6.19
N SER A 261 0.91 -8.47 7.22
CA SER A 261 1.70 -8.30 8.45
C SER A 261 3.21 -8.29 8.24
N ASP A 262 3.72 -8.83 7.13
CA ASP A 262 5.14 -8.73 6.78
C ASP A 262 5.54 -7.30 6.33
N TYR A 263 4.56 -6.47 5.96
CA TYR A 263 4.73 -5.09 5.46
C TYR A 263 4.30 -4.01 6.45
N MET A 264 3.72 -4.42 7.59
CA MET A 264 3.19 -3.50 8.60
C MET A 264 3.88 -3.69 9.94
N ASP A 265 4.07 -2.61 10.66
CA ASP A 265 4.45 -2.62 12.04
C ASP A 265 3.26 -3.04 12.94
N PRO A 266 3.51 -3.47 14.18
CA PRO A 266 2.44 -3.96 15.07
C PRO A 266 1.36 -2.93 15.42
N ASP A 267 1.63 -1.64 15.23
CA ASP A 267 0.66 -0.55 15.42
C ASP A 267 -0.20 -0.28 14.18
N GLY A 268 0.04 -1.01 13.08
CA GLY A 268 -0.67 -0.87 11.81
C GLY A 268 -0.10 0.21 10.89
N THR A 269 1.06 0.78 11.23
CA THR A 269 1.78 1.69 10.33
C THR A 269 2.63 0.91 9.32
N LEU A 270 3.02 1.57 8.24
CA LEU A 270 3.85 0.98 7.20
C LEU A 270 5.26 0.70 7.73
N ARG A 271 5.72 -0.54 7.59
CA ARG A 271 7.08 -0.95 7.92
C ARG A 271 8.11 -0.20 7.07
N ASN A 272 9.31 0.00 7.61
CA ASN A 272 10.36 0.70 6.88
C ASN A 272 10.69 0.01 5.54
N PRO A 273 10.63 0.69 4.39
CA PRO A 273 10.93 0.12 3.09
C PRO A 273 12.31 -0.55 3.00
N GLN A 274 13.32 -0.07 3.74
CA GLN A 274 14.65 -0.69 3.74
C GLN A 274 14.63 -2.11 4.32
N GLU A 275 13.79 -2.37 5.32
CA GLU A 275 13.63 -3.71 5.88
C GLU A 275 13.03 -4.66 4.84
N ILE A 276 12.04 -4.20 4.09
CA ILE A 276 11.45 -4.97 2.99
C ILE A 276 12.48 -5.26 1.89
N TYR A 277 13.32 -4.30 1.55
CA TYR A 277 14.40 -4.51 0.58
C TYR A 277 15.44 -5.53 1.07
N ASN A 278 15.72 -5.56 2.36
CA ASN A 278 16.58 -6.59 2.94
C ASN A 278 15.94 -7.99 2.84
N LEU A 279 14.62 -8.11 3.11
CA LEU A 279 13.86 -9.34 2.89
C LEU A 279 13.94 -9.78 1.42
N TRP A 280 13.68 -8.88 0.50
CA TRP A 280 13.76 -9.14 -0.94
C TRP A 280 15.16 -9.55 -1.39
N LYS A 281 16.19 -8.89 -0.87
CA LYS A 281 17.60 -9.26 -1.12
C LYS A 281 17.88 -10.69 -0.67
N GLY A 282 17.34 -11.11 0.48
CA GLY A 282 17.41 -12.49 0.95
C GLY A 282 16.74 -13.50 0.00
N GLN A 283 15.77 -13.06 -0.81
CA GLN A 283 15.11 -13.86 -1.85
C GLN A 283 15.78 -13.72 -3.23
N GLY A 284 16.92 -13.03 -3.35
CA GLY A 284 17.63 -12.84 -4.61
C GLY A 284 17.06 -11.71 -5.50
N ILE A 285 16.32 -10.77 -4.90
CA ILE A 285 15.84 -9.56 -5.58
C ILE A 285 16.80 -8.41 -5.26
N ALA A 286 17.60 -7.98 -6.24
CA ALA A 286 18.48 -6.83 -6.10
C ALA A 286 17.71 -5.51 -6.32
N GLU A 287 18.21 -4.41 -5.77
CA GLU A 287 17.61 -3.09 -5.95
C GLU A 287 17.60 -2.63 -7.42
N THR A 288 18.56 -3.11 -8.20
CA THR A 288 18.69 -2.82 -9.64
C THR A 288 17.83 -3.69 -10.54
N ASP A 289 17.24 -4.75 -10.02
CA ASP A 289 16.39 -5.64 -10.82
C ASP A 289 15.14 -4.93 -11.34
N LYS A 290 14.73 -5.30 -12.56
CA LYS A 290 13.37 -5.02 -13.04
C LYS A 290 12.43 -6.02 -12.38
N ILE A 291 11.43 -5.52 -11.66
CA ILE A 291 10.47 -6.38 -10.97
C ILE A 291 9.03 -6.02 -11.34
N ALA A 292 8.16 -7.01 -11.37
CA ALA A 292 6.72 -6.81 -11.42
C ALA A 292 6.08 -7.42 -10.17
N LEU A 293 5.42 -6.57 -9.41
CA LEU A 293 4.71 -6.93 -8.19
C LEU A 293 3.31 -7.41 -8.51
N TYR A 294 2.89 -8.54 -7.96
CA TYR A 294 1.53 -9.05 -8.14
C TYR A 294 1.05 -9.83 -6.91
N CYS A 295 -0.26 -10.01 -6.81
CA CYS A 295 -0.88 -10.90 -5.84
C CYS A 295 -2.01 -11.74 -6.49
N GLY A 296 -3.13 -11.94 -5.84
CA GLY A 296 -4.31 -12.57 -6.46
C GLY A 296 -4.99 -11.68 -7.48
N THR A 297 -5.28 -10.43 -7.11
CA THR A 297 -6.11 -9.47 -7.86
C THR A 297 -5.65 -8.01 -7.71
N GLY A 298 -4.39 -7.75 -7.46
CA GLY A 298 -3.83 -6.39 -7.49
C GLY A 298 -3.93 -5.59 -6.19
N TRP A 299 -4.47 -6.12 -5.09
CA TRP A 299 -4.62 -5.35 -3.85
C TRP A 299 -3.34 -5.32 -3.00
N ARG A 300 -2.86 -6.50 -2.59
CA ARG A 300 -1.69 -6.61 -1.68
C ARG A 300 -0.41 -6.02 -2.27
N ASN A 301 -0.18 -6.19 -3.56
CA ASN A 301 1.02 -5.66 -4.23
C ASN A 301 1.02 -4.11 -4.35
N ALA A 302 -0.10 -3.44 -4.04
CA ALA A 302 -0.14 -1.99 -4.01
C ALA A 302 0.70 -1.41 -2.86
N ILE A 303 0.82 -2.12 -1.73
CA ILE A 303 1.65 -1.68 -0.60
C ILE A 303 3.14 -1.64 -0.98
N PRO A 304 3.79 -2.74 -1.41
CA PRO A 304 5.19 -2.67 -1.83
C PRO A 304 5.40 -1.80 -3.06
N TRP A 305 4.43 -1.67 -3.97
CA TRP A 305 4.54 -0.71 -5.06
C TRP A 305 4.65 0.73 -4.52
N PHE A 306 3.80 1.10 -3.58
CA PHE A 306 3.87 2.41 -2.92
C PHE A 306 5.22 2.62 -2.22
N MET A 307 5.76 1.60 -1.54
CA MET A 307 7.09 1.67 -0.93
C MET A 307 8.18 1.96 -1.96
N THR A 308 8.10 1.35 -3.16
CA THR A 308 9.05 1.63 -4.24
C THR A 308 8.94 3.05 -4.77
N GLN A 309 7.74 3.62 -4.75
CA GLN A 309 7.55 5.05 -5.09
C GLN A 309 8.17 5.95 -4.01
N LEU A 310 7.95 5.68 -2.73
CA LEU A 310 8.57 6.47 -1.63
C LEU A 310 10.08 6.54 -1.73
N THR A 311 10.71 5.42 -2.09
CA THR A 311 12.17 5.29 -2.16
C THR A 311 12.76 5.72 -3.50
N GLY A 312 11.93 6.04 -4.49
CA GLY A 312 12.38 6.34 -5.86
C GLY A 312 12.98 5.14 -6.59
N ARG A 313 12.66 3.90 -6.18
CA ARG A 313 13.15 2.70 -6.84
C ARG A 313 12.62 2.61 -8.27
N ALA A 314 13.50 2.69 -9.22
CA ALA A 314 13.18 2.54 -10.64
C ALA A 314 12.84 1.08 -11.00
N ASN A 315 12.32 0.88 -12.22
CA ASN A 315 12.08 -0.46 -12.81
C ASN A 315 11.14 -1.35 -11.99
N THR A 316 10.15 -0.76 -11.31
CA THR A 316 9.09 -1.48 -10.61
C THR A 316 7.79 -1.36 -11.37
N TYR A 317 7.23 -2.49 -11.78
CA TYR A 317 5.97 -2.59 -12.49
C TYR A 317 4.88 -3.14 -11.59
N PHE A 318 3.65 -2.76 -11.86
CA PHE A 318 2.46 -3.27 -11.19
C PHE A 318 1.72 -4.20 -12.13
N TYR A 319 1.61 -5.48 -11.78
CA TYR A 319 0.82 -6.44 -12.53
C TYR A 319 -0.57 -6.58 -11.89
N ASP A 320 -1.55 -5.94 -12.50
CA ASP A 320 -2.92 -5.81 -11.99
C ASP A 320 -3.70 -7.13 -12.08
N GLY A 321 -3.56 -7.87 -13.19
CA GLY A 321 -4.25 -9.14 -13.41
C GLY A 321 -3.95 -10.21 -12.36
N GLY A 322 -2.75 -10.18 -11.79
CA GLY A 322 -2.34 -11.09 -10.73
C GLY A 322 -2.47 -12.56 -11.09
N TRP A 323 -2.51 -13.41 -10.07
CA TRP A 323 -2.74 -14.83 -10.27
C TRP A 323 -4.11 -15.12 -10.91
N ASN A 324 -5.11 -14.29 -10.64
CA ASN A 324 -6.45 -14.50 -11.18
C ASN A 324 -6.48 -14.47 -12.72
N ASP A 325 -5.87 -13.47 -13.34
CA ASP A 325 -5.77 -13.44 -14.82
C ASP A 325 -4.81 -14.50 -15.37
N TRP A 326 -3.69 -14.77 -14.66
CA TRP A 326 -2.71 -15.75 -15.08
C TRP A 326 -3.29 -17.18 -15.17
N GLN A 327 -4.03 -17.62 -14.16
CA GLN A 327 -4.59 -18.97 -14.09
C GLN A 327 -5.71 -19.21 -15.10
N LEU A 328 -6.30 -18.16 -15.66
CA LEU A 328 -7.31 -18.28 -16.73
C LEU A 328 -6.70 -18.64 -18.09
N ASP A 329 -5.42 -18.36 -18.29
CA ASP A 329 -4.72 -18.71 -19.53
C ASP A 329 -3.99 -20.05 -19.37
N GLY A 330 -4.59 -21.10 -19.92
CA GLY A 330 -4.03 -22.45 -19.85
C GLY A 330 -2.73 -22.68 -20.65
N SER A 331 -2.24 -21.68 -21.39
CA SER A 331 -0.98 -21.75 -22.14
C SER A 331 0.22 -21.22 -21.35
N LEU A 332 -0.02 -20.51 -20.23
CA LEU A 332 1.04 -19.93 -19.41
C LEU A 332 1.62 -20.97 -18.43
N PRO A 333 2.93 -20.94 -18.21
CA PRO A 333 3.58 -21.90 -17.31
C PRO A 333 3.26 -21.58 -15.85
N VAL A 334 3.04 -22.64 -15.05
CA VAL A 334 2.64 -22.55 -13.65
C VAL A 334 3.41 -23.50 -12.76
N ASP A 335 3.70 -23.07 -11.54
CA ASP A 335 4.20 -23.87 -10.44
C ASP A 335 3.03 -24.33 -9.57
N ILE A 336 2.94 -25.65 -9.30
CA ILE A 336 1.91 -26.25 -8.44
C ILE A 336 2.58 -27.18 -7.46
N ASN A 337 2.22 -27.07 -6.17
CA ASN A 337 2.72 -27.91 -5.08
C ASN A 337 4.26 -28.00 -5.05
N LYS A 338 4.95 -26.90 -5.31
CA LYS A 338 6.42 -26.87 -5.27
C LYS A 338 6.92 -26.99 -3.84
N ASP A 339 7.88 -27.86 -3.63
CA ASP A 339 8.65 -27.87 -2.38
C ASP A 339 9.77 -26.81 -2.48
N LYS A 340 9.59 -25.71 -1.76
CA LYS A 340 10.56 -24.62 -1.65
C LYS A 340 11.08 -24.49 -0.21
N GLY A 341 10.92 -25.53 0.61
CA GLY A 341 11.31 -25.53 2.02
C GLY A 341 10.32 -24.82 2.93
N SER A 342 10.79 -24.31 4.05
CA SER A 342 10.00 -23.51 5.00
C SER A 342 9.84 -22.08 4.58
N LYS A 343 8.75 -21.42 5.02
CA LYS A 343 8.55 -19.98 4.84
C LYS A 343 9.78 -19.21 5.37
N PRO A 344 10.39 -18.34 4.57
CA PRO A 344 11.44 -17.45 5.04
C PRO A 344 10.93 -16.55 6.18
N ASP A 345 11.78 -16.30 7.16
CA ASP A 345 11.40 -15.47 8.30
C ASP A 345 11.42 -13.98 7.92
N SER A 346 10.31 -13.30 8.12
CA SER A 346 10.16 -11.85 7.88
C SER A 346 10.47 -11.00 9.12
N LYS A 347 10.74 -11.63 10.28
CA LYS A 347 10.90 -10.94 11.57
C LYS A 347 12.34 -10.82 12.05
N ASN A 348 13.28 -11.58 11.45
CA ASN A 348 14.66 -11.70 11.93
C ASN A 348 15.68 -10.80 11.22
N ASP A 349 15.28 -9.78 10.46
CA ASP A 349 16.22 -8.91 9.73
C ASP A 349 16.81 -7.75 10.55
N TYR A 350 16.69 -7.82 11.87
CA TYR A 350 17.35 -6.87 12.78
C TYR A 350 18.76 -7.32 13.24
N LYS A 351 19.39 -8.24 12.50
CA LYS A 351 20.77 -8.70 12.81
C LYS A 351 21.79 -8.11 11.88
#